data_b97563d6d942a0b15da5a1fab58eb5a1
#
_entry.id   b97563d6d942a0b15da5a1fab58eb5a1
#
_cell.length_a   1.000
_cell.length_b   1.000
_cell.length_c   1.000
_cell.angle_alpha   90.00
_cell.angle_beta   90.00
_cell.angle_gamma   90.00
#
_symmetry.space_group_name_H-M   'P 1'
#
loop_
_entity.id
_entity.type
_entity.pdbx_description
1 polymer ?
#
loop_
_entity_poly.entity_id
_entity_poly.type
_entity_poly.pdbx_seq_one_letter_code
_entity_poly.pdbx_strand_id
1 'polypeptide(L)'
;MKPKGYLVFHLNLAFSSIEEEVCPDVIETCYHPLLDLIEKTGIPIGIELTGWTLKQIERIDIAWIERFKVLLNTGACELIGSGYCQIIAPLVPYKVNEWNQKLGIESYKKILGCRPEIVLVNEMAFSSSLVDLYSQFGYKGFIMDRDNIRLALKLEKLQMSVVPTHAKGGGDTVLPVLWSDSILFQKVQHFAHGDISINDYLDYLKNRINNNESIFPIYCNDAEVFDYRPGRFSEERPTHLEGEWNRIERLLKSISSNTEIEFISPTQALEASNKGKNRLVSKLTNAAYPIPVKKQGKYNITRWAITGRNDLWLNTMCHRIEKHLTGSKNNNHNDWRELCELWASDLRTHITDKRW
;
A
#
# COMPACT_ATOMS: atom_id res chain seq x y z
N MET A 1 -22.21 -3.12 17.37
CA MET A 1 -20.73 -3.14 17.56
C MET A 1 -20.25 -1.76 17.18
N LYS A 2 -19.38 -1.13 18.00
CA LYS A 2 -18.86 0.21 17.69
C LYS A 2 -18.08 0.20 16.37
N PRO A 3 -18.34 1.14 15.44
CA PRO A 3 -17.61 1.19 14.17
C PRO A 3 -16.10 1.39 14.41
N LYS A 4 -15.27 0.80 13.56
CA LYS A 4 -13.81 0.83 13.69
C LYS A 4 -13.19 1.44 12.46
N GLY A 5 -12.20 2.33 12.64
CA GLY A 5 -11.43 2.95 11.58
C GLY A 5 -9.96 2.54 11.62
N TYR A 6 -9.30 2.43 10.49
CA TYR A 6 -7.86 2.22 10.39
C TYR A 6 -7.27 3.02 9.24
N LEU A 7 -5.96 3.27 9.33
CA LEU A 7 -5.21 4.00 8.32
C LEU A 7 -3.95 3.22 7.95
N VAL A 8 -3.58 3.28 6.66
CA VAL A 8 -2.28 2.82 6.16
C VAL A 8 -1.73 3.88 5.22
N PHE A 9 -0.53 4.37 5.50
CA PHE A 9 0.19 5.26 4.59
C PHE A 9 1.26 4.47 3.85
N HIS A 10 1.27 4.60 2.54
CA HIS A 10 2.27 4.04 1.65
C HIS A 10 3.40 5.04 1.45
N LEU A 11 4.66 4.58 1.60
CA LEU A 11 5.86 5.39 1.40
C LEU A 11 6.67 4.80 0.24
N ASN A 12 6.90 5.61 -0.80
CA ASN A 12 7.58 5.14 -2.00
C ASN A 12 8.58 6.16 -2.59
N LEU A 13 9.83 6.14 -2.12
CA LEU A 13 10.91 6.94 -2.72
C LEU A 13 11.34 6.46 -4.12
N ALA A 14 10.92 5.25 -4.52
CA ALA A 14 11.17 4.72 -5.87
C ALA A 14 10.19 5.27 -6.90
N PHE A 15 9.13 5.98 -6.48
CA PHE A 15 8.12 6.49 -7.39
C PHE A 15 8.74 7.25 -8.55
N SER A 16 8.32 6.93 -9.76
CA SER A 16 8.96 7.31 -11.02
C SER A 16 9.09 8.83 -11.25
N SER A 17 8.29 9.64 -10.54
CA SER A 17 8.33 11.11 -10.61
C SER A 17 9.10 11.75 -9.45
N ILE A 18 9.71 10.96 -8.55
CA ILE A 18 10.59 11.46 -7.48
C ILE A 18 12.04 11.25 -7.94
N GLU A 19 12.73 12.33 -8.23
CA GLU A 19 14.14 12.29 -8.56
C GLU A 19 14.98 12.03 -7.30
N GLU A 20 16.17 11.44 -7.45
CA GLU A 20 17.00 11.05 -6.29
C GLU A 20 17.40 12.25 -5.42
N GLU A 21 17.66 13.40 -6.05
CA GLU A 21 18.08 14.61 -5.37
C GLU A 21 17.00 15.22 -4.47
N VAL A 22 15.72 14.92 -4.73
CA VAL A 22 14.59 15.45 -3.93
C VAL A 22 14.09 14.47 -2.88
N CYS A 23 14.67 13.28 -2.77
CA CYS A 23 14.32 12.32 -1.72
C CYS A 23 14.43 12.89 -0.30
N PRO A 24 15.47 13.70 0.05
CA PRO A 24 15.52 14.35 1.36
C PRO A 24 14.32 15.26 1.63
N ASP A 25 13.88 16.03 0.63
CA ASP A 25 12.73 16.94 0.76
C ASP A 25 11.42 16.15 0.96
N VAL A 26 11.28 14.99 0.30
CA VAL A 26 10.12 14.11 0.49
C VAL A 26 10.09 13.57 1.93
N ILE A 27 11.23 13.13 2.46
CA ILE A 27 11.31 12.63 3.85
C ILE A 27 10.92 13.75 4.83
N GLU A 28 11.46 14.95 4.65
CA GLU A 28 11.17 16.10 5.51
C GLU A 28 9.70 16.54 5.40
N THR A 29 9.15 16.61 4.18
CA THR A 29 7.83 17.19 3.91
C THR A 29 6.69 16.21 4.15
N CYS A 30 6.93 14.89 3.95
CA CYS A 30 5.88 13.88 4.01
C CYS A 30 6.08 12.87 5.14
N TYR A 31 7.31 12.39 5.36
CA TYR A 31 7.52 11.25 6.26
C TYR A 31 7.70 11.67 7.71
N HIS A 32 8.39 12.78 7.99
CA HIS A 32 8.43 13.33 9.35
C HIS A 32 7.05 13.80 9.83
N PRO A 33 6.24 14.55 9.05
CA PRO A 33 4.90 14.93 9.45
C PRO A 33 3.96 13.75 9.70
N LEU A 34 4.16 12.61 9.00
CA LEU A 34 3.41 11.39 9.29
C LEU A 34 3.75 10.84 10.69
N LEU A 35 5.03 10.81 11.10
CA LEU A 35 5.40 10.41 12.47
C LEU A 35 4.86 11.40 13.50
N ASP A 36 4.92 12.71 13.22
CA ASP A 36 4.32 13.74 14.06
C ASP A 36 2.81 13.54 14.23
N LEU A 37 2.10 13.17 13.16
CA LEU A 37 0.67 12.88 13.20
C LEU A 37 0.35 11.73 14.16
N ILE A 38 1.16 10.66 14.14
CA ILE A 38 1.01 9.51 15.03
C ILE A 38 1.22 9.95 16.48
N GLU A 39 2.31 10.68 16.76
CA GLU A 39 2.67 11.15 18.10
C GLU A 39 1.62 12.11 18.68
N LYS A 40 1.11 13.05 17.87
CA LYS A 40 0.12 14.06 18.28
C LYS A 40 -1.28 13.50 18.48
N THR A 41 -1.66 12.48 17.69
CA THR A 41 -3.04 11.95 17.73
C THR A 41 -3.17 10.71 18.60
N GLY A 42 -2.10 9.95 18.78
CA GLY A 42 -2.13 8.63 19.41
C GLY A 42 -2.93 7.58 18.63
N ILE A 43 -3.27 7.87 17.37
CA ILE A 43 -3.99 6.94 16.50
C ILE A 43 -3.00 5.90 15.96
N PRO A 44 -3.28 4.60 16.10
CA PRO A 44 -2.41 3.55 15.57
C PRO A 44 -2.50 3.51 14.05
N ILE A 45 -1.42 3.91 13.38
CA ILE A 45 -1.34 4.00 11.92
C ILE A 45 -0.45 2.89 11.38
N GLY A 46 -0.86 2.23 10.29
CA GLY A 46 -0.01 1.36 9.49
C GLY A 46 0.90 2.18 8.58
N ILE A 47 2.19 1.86 8.55
CA ILE A 47 3.15 2.42 7.62
C ILE A 47 3.65 1.29 6.72
N GLU A 48 3.37 1.39 5.44
CA GLU A 48 3.80 0.46 4.42
C GLU A 48 4.94 1.07 3.61
N LEU A 49 6.02 0.31 3.45
CA LEU A 49 7.14 0.68 2.60
C LEU A 49 7.91 -0.56 2.13
N THR A 50 8.54 -0.44 0.95
CA THR A 50 9.42 -1.49 0.43
C THR A 50 10.75 -1.54 1.18
N GLY A 51 11.43 -2.68 1.15
CA GLY A 51 12.79 -2.81 1.68
C GLY A 51 13.79 -1.86 1.01
N TRP A 52 13.55 -1.53 -0.26
CA TRP A 52 14.34 -0.55 -1.01
C TRP A 52 14.14 0.87 -0.46
N THR A 53 12.90 1.33 -0.33
CA THR A 53 12.58 2.64 0.25
C THR A 53 13.13 2.77 1.67
N LEU A 54 12.98 1.73 2.49
CA LEU A 54 13.52 1.70 3.86
C LEU A 54 15.05 1.90 3.89
N LYS A 55 15.79 1.26 2.99
CA LYS A 55 17.25 1.45 2.87
C LYS A 55 17.61 2.85 2.41
N GLN A 56 16.82 3.45 1.51
CA GLN A 56 17.06 4.84 1.10
C GLN A 56 16.85 5.80 2.27
N ILE A 57 15.79 5.62 3.05
CA ILE A 57 15.55 6.44 4.24
C ILE A 57 16.69 6.25 5.25
N GLU A 58 17.12 5.00 5.53
CA GLU A 58 18.27 4.74 6.42
C GLU A 58 19.53 5.48 5.98
N ARG A 59 19.81 5.54 4.67
CA ARG A 59 20.97 6.24 4.10
C ARG A 59 20.87 7.76 4.21
N ILE A 60 19.66 8.31 4.03
CA ILE A 60 19.43 9.77 3.93
C ILE A 60 19.15 10.36 5.31
N ASP A 61 18.34 9.70 6.12
CA ASP A 61 17.85 10.22 7.40
C ASP A 61 17.71 9.11 8.44
N ILE A 62 18.78 8.84 9.15
CA ILE A 62 18.79 7.85 10.23
C ILE A 62 17.89 8.27 11.41
N ALA A 63 17.65 9.56 11.63
CA ALA A 63 16.82 10.05 12.72
C ALA A 63 15.37 9.66 12.51
N TRP A 64 14.87 9.68 11.27
CA TRP A 64 13.55 9.16 10.94
C TRP A 64 13.42 7.67 11.30
N ILE A 65 14.44 6.86 10.95
CA ILE A 65 14.48 5.42 11.26
C ILE A 65 14.39 5.18 12.78
N GLU A 66 15.15 5.93 13.57
CA GLU A 66 15.16 5.76 15.03
C GLU A 66 13.80 6.16 15.64
N ARG A 67 13.18 7.24 15.18
CA ARG A 67 11.80 7.60 15.58
C ARG A 67 10.81 6.50 15.22
N PHE A 68 10.88 5.99 13.99
CA PHE A 68 9.98 4.93 13.52
C PHE A 68 10.11 3.66 14.36
N LYS A 69 11.35 3.26 14.72
CA LYS A 69 11.58 2.14 15.65
C LYS A 69 10.91 2.34 17.01
N VAL A 70 10.99 3.54 17.58
CA VAL A 70 10.34 3.86 18.82
C VAL A 70 8.83 3.69 18.72
N LEU A 71 8.21 4.21 17.68
CA LEU A 71 6.77 4.11 17.44
C LEU A 71 6.32 2.64 17.21
N LEU A 72 7.11 1.85 16.49
CA LEU A 72 6.87 0.41 16.32
C LEU A 72 6.94 -0.34 17.65
N ASN A 73 7.97 -0.09 18.47
CA ASN A 73 8.18 -0.76 19.74
C ASN A 73 7.11 -0.42 20.78
N THR A 74 6.56 0.78 20.73
CA THR A 74 5.46 1.21 21.61
C THR A 74 4.08 0.76 21.12
N GLY A 75 3.98 0.23 19.88
CA GLY A 75 2.71 -0.12 19.26
C GLY A 75 1.90 1.10 18.79
N ALA A 76 2.51 2.30 18.78
CA ALA A 76 1.86 3.51 18.25
C ALA A 76 1.69 3.48 16.72
N CYS A 77 2.49 2.69 16.03
CA CYS A 77 2.30 2.38 14.62
C CYS A 77 2.59 0.90 14.33
N GLU A 78 2.23 0.47 13.13
CA GLU A 78 2.40 -0.91 12.66
C GLU A 78 3.13 -0.93 11.32
N LEU A 79 4.15 -1.80 11.18
CA LEU A 79 4.82 -2.04 9.91
C LEU A 79 3.96 -2.92 9.01
N ILE A 80 3.66 -2.45 7.81
CA ILE A 80 3.01 -3.21 6.75
C ILE A 80 4.07 -3.58 5.70
N GLY A 81 4.13 -4.84 5.32
CA GLY A 81 5.10 -5.34 4.34
C GLY A 81 4.70 -5.01 2.91
N SER A 82 5.71 -5.00 2.03
CA SER A 82 5.54 -4.79 0.59
C SER A 82 6.41 -5.73 -0.26
N GLY A 83 7.46 -6.27 0.33
CA GLY A 83 8.60 -6.91 -0.34
C GLY A 83 9.79 -5.97 -0.43
N TYR A 84 10.79 -6.32 -1.23
CA TYR A 84 11.98 -5.48 -1.41
C TYR A 84 11.74 -4.30 -2.35
N CYS A 85 11.07 -4.55 -3.48
CA CYS A 85 10.62 -3.55 -4.44
C CYS A 85 9.13 -3.70 -4.70
N GLN A 86 8.48 -2.65 -5.21
CA GLN A 86 7.13 -2.76 -5.76
C GLN A 86 7.18 -3.51 -7.09
N ILE A 87 6.77 -4.75 -7.10
CA ILE A 87 6.68 -5.53 -8.33
C ILE A 87 5.22 -5.93 -8.61
N ILE A 88 4.90 -6.05 -9.89
CA ILE A 88 3.57 -6.53 -10.32
C ILE A 88 3.60 -8.06 -10.23
N ALA A 89 3.34 -8.57 -9.07
CA ALA A 89 3.55 -9.98 -8.74
C ALA A 89 2.95 -10.99 -9.73
N PRO A 90 1.75 -10.78 -10.31
CA PRO A 90 1.21 -11.68 -11.34
C PRO A 90 1.96 -11.68 -12.67
N LEU A 91 2.82 -10.69 -12.94
CA LEU A 91 3.59 -10.57 -14.20
C LEU A 91 4.99 -11.14 -14.11
N VAL A 92 5.46 -11.48 -12.92
CA VAL A 92 6.84 -11.94 -12.71
C VAL A 92 6.89 -13.43 -12.37
N PRO A 93 8.00 -14.12 -12.64
CA PRO A 93 8.19 -15.51 -12.22
C PRO A 93 8.03 -15.66 -10.69
N TYR A 94 7.46 -16.78 -10.27
CA TYR A 94 7.25 -17.06 -8.84
C TYR A 94 8.54 -16.93 -8.02
N LYS A 95 9.67 -17.35 -8.60
CA LYS A 95 10.99 -17.26 -7.96
C LYS A 95 11.43 -15.82 -7.67
N VAL A 96 11.08 -14.90 -8.55
CA VAL A 96 11.33 -13.45 -8.33
C VAL A 96 10.47 -12.95 -7.17
N ASN A 97 9.20 -13.35 -7.11
CA ASN A 97 8.31 -13.00 -5.99
C ASN A 97 8.85 -13.54 -4.65
N GLU A 98 9.36 -14.79 -4.63
CA GLU A 98 10.00 -15.34 -3.42
C GLU A 98 11.20 -14.50 -2.96
N TRP A 99 12.10 -14.16 -3.89
CA TRP A 99 13.25 -13.34 -3.56
C TRP A 99 12.86 -11.93 -3.12
N ASN A 100 11.88 -11.33 -3.77
CA ASN A 100 11.39 -10.03 -3.39
C ASN A 100 10.86 -10.01 -1.95
N GLN A 101 10.07 -11.02 -1.54
CA GLN A 101 9.60 -11.13 -0.17
C GLN A 101 10.73 -11.41 0.81
N LYS A 102 11.64 -12.31 0.48
CA LYS A 102 12.81 -12.65 1.31
C LYS A 102 13.68 -11.42 1.60
N LEU A 103 14.08 -10.69 0.54
CA LEU A 103 14.92 -9.51 0.64
C LEU A 103 14.23 -8.35 1.40
N GLY A 104 12.90 -8.21 1.23
CA GLY A 104 12.10 -7.26 1.98
C GLY A 104 12.13 -7.57 3.48
N ILE A 105 11.81 -8.80 3.87
CA ILE A 105 11.82 -9.24 5.28
C ILE A 105 13.22 -9.13 5.89
N GLU A 106 14.28 -9.47 5.14
CA GLU A 106 15.66 -9.29 5.59
C GLU A 106 15.98 -7.81 5.86
N SER A 107 15.50 -6.89 4.99
CA SER A 107 15.68 -5.46 5.17
C SER A 107 14.96 -4.95 6.42
N TYR A 108 13.71 -5.33 6.63
CA TYR A 108 12.94 -4.95 7.81
C TYR A 108 13.60 -5.44 9.10
N LYS A 109 14.00 -6.72 9.15
CA LYS A 109 14.69 -7.27 10.32
C LYS A 109 16.01 -6.59 10.60
N LYS A 110 16.80 -6.30 9.56
CA LYS A 110 18.12 -5.69 9.71
C LYS A 110 18.02 -4.24 10.21
N ILE A 111 17.11 -3.46 9.64
CA ILE A 111 17.01 -2.02 9.89
C ILE A 111 16.11 -1.72 11.08
N LEU A 112 14.93 -2.35 11.15
CA LEU A 112 13.91 -2.07 12.16
C LEU A 112 13.89 -3.07 13.34
N GLY A 113 14.55 -4.21 13.22
CA GLY A 113 14.53 -5.27 14.23
C GLY A 113 13.24 -6.09 14.28
N CYS A 114 12.28 -5.83 13.40
CA CYS A 114 10.99 -6.50 13.40
C CYS A 114 10.60 -7.01 12.00
N ARG A 115 9.45 -7.68 11.89
CA ARG A 115 8.86 -8.10 10.62
C ARG A 115 7.39 -7.74 10.57
N PRO A 116 6.86 -7.40 9.39
CA PRO A 116 5.44 -7.15 9.23
C PRO A 116 4.60 -8.43 9.36
N GLU A 117 3.42 -8.29 9.93
CA GLU A 117 2.42 -9.36 10.01
C GLU A 117 1.43 -9.35 8.85
N ILE A 118 1.22 -8.18 8.25
CA ILE A 118 0.33 -7.95 7.11
C ILE A 118 1.18 -7.42 5.94
N VAL A 119 0.80 -7.76 4.71
CA VAL A 119 1.45 -7.29 3.49
C VAL A 119 0.46 -6.55 2.59
N LEU A 120 0.88 -5.45 1.97
CA LEU A 120 0.12 -4.79 0.92
C LEU A 120 0.38 -5.49 -0.43
N VAL A 121 -0.68 -5.72 -1.19
CA VAL A 121 -0.56 -6.18 -2.59
C VAL A 121 -0.15 -5.00 -3.45
N ASN A 122 1.09 -5.02 -3.94
CA ASN A 122 1.65 -3.93 -4.75
C ASN A 122 0.76 -3.64 -5.97
N GLU A 123 0.50 -2.35 -6.21
CA GLU A 123 -0.37 -1.87 -7.28
C GLU A 123 -1.75 -2.54 -7.29
N MET A 124 -2.13 -3.15 -6.18
CA MET A 124 -3.37 -3.93 -6.04
C MET A 124 -3.51 -5.05 -7.09
N ALA A 125 -2.38 -5.45 -7.71
CA ALA A 125 -2.30 -6.49 -8.74
C ALA A 125 -2.25 -7.89 -8.10
N PHE A 126 -3.40 -8.54 -8.01
CA PHE A 126 -3.57 -9.78 -7.28
C PHE A 126 -3.72 -11.00 -8.20
N SER A 127 -3.15 -12.12 -7.76
CA SER A 127 -3.49 -13.47 -8.25
C SER A 127 -3.57 -14.44 -7.06
N SER A 128 -4.25 -15.57 -7.22
CA SER A 128 -4.42 -16.55 -6.15
C SER A 128 -3.08 -17.13 -5.64
N SER A 129 -2.06 -17.17 -6.49
CA SER A 129 -0.72 -17.63 -6.10
C SER A 129 -0.05 -16.77 -5.03
N LEU A 130 -0.47 -15.51 -4.89
CA LEU A 130 0.03 -14.62 -3.83
C LEU A 130 -0.44 -15.04 -2.44
N VAL A 131 -1.58 -15.70 -2.32
CA VAL A 131 -2.06 -16.22 -1.04
C VAL A 131 -1.09 -17.31 -0.54
N ASP A 132 -0.69 -18.20 -1.43
CA ASP A 132 0.27 -19.26 -1.11
C ASP A 132 1.64 -18.67 -0.75
N LEU A 133 2.12 -17.69 -1.54
CA LEU A 133 3.38 -16.98 -1.31
C LEU A 133 3.38 -16.28 0.06
N TYR A 134 2.37 -15.47 0.35
CA TYR A 134 2.29 -14.71 1.59
C TYR A 134 2.19 -15.62 2.81
N SER A 135 1.44 -16.72 2.70
CA SER A 135 1.38 -17.74 3.74
C SER A 135 2.74 -18.41 3.96
N GLN A 136 3.47 -18.74 2.91
CA GLN A 136 4.84 -19.32 2.98
C GLN A 136 5.79 -18.39 3.73
N PHE A 137 5.66 -17.06 3.54
CA PHE A 137 6.44 -16.07 4.25
C PHE A 137 5.87 -15.71 5.63
N GLY A 138 4.80 -16.37 6.09
CA GLY A 138 4.22 -16.24 7.43
C GLY A 138 3.47 -14.95 7.68
N TYR A 139 2.94 -14.31 6.64
CA TYR A 139 1.99 -13.21 6.80
C TYR A 139 0.65 -13.75 7.32
N LYS A 140 0.00 -12.99 8.21
CA LYS A 140 -1.31 -13.32 8.78
C LYS A 140 -2.47 -12.90 7.88
N GLY A 141 -2.23 -11.99 6.94
CA GLY A 141 -3.18 -11.49 5.97
C GLY A 141 -2.57 -10.46 5.04
N PHE A 142 -3.37 -9.92 4.15
CA PHE A 142 -2.91 -8.94 3.17
C PHE A 142 -3.96 -7.85 2.92
N ILE A 143 -3.49 -6.70 2.43
CA ILE A 143 -4.32 -5.55 2.08
C ILE A 143 -4.51 -5.50 0.57
N MET A 144 -5.77 -5.29 0.13
CA MET A 144 -6.12 -5.13 -1.27
C MET A 144 -7.30 -4.16 -1.40
N ASP A 145 -7.44 -3.51 -2.57
CA ASP A 145 -8.58 -2.63 -2.82
C ASP A 145 -9.85 -3.43 -3.11
N ARG A 146 -10.97 -3.07 -2.46
CA ARG A 146 -12.24 -3.78 -2.59
C ARG A 146 -12.88 -3.65 -3.97
N ASP A 147 -12.57 -2.58 -4.72
CA ASP A 147 -13.10 -2.42 -6.06
C ASP A 147 -12.53 -3.46 -7.04
N ASN A 148 -11.33 -4.00 -6.76
CA ASN A 148 -10.78 -5.10 -7.54
C ASN A 148 -11.66 -6.34 -7.51
N ILE A 149 -12.23 -6.67 -6.34
CA ILE A 149 -13.13 -7.83 -6.23
C ILE A 149 -14.45 -7.58 -6.95
N ARG A 150 -14.96 -6.36 -6.91
CA ARG A 150 -16.18 -5.98 -7.62
C ARG A 150 -16.05 -6.25 -9.11
N LEU A 151 -14.94 -5.85 -9.72
CA LEU A 151 -14.65 -6.08 -11.13
C LEU A 151 -14.43 -7.57 -11.43
N ALA A 152 -13.63 -8.25 -10.61
CA ALA A 152 -13.32 -9.68 -10.80
C ALA A 152 -14.56 -10.59 -10.70
N LEU A 153 -15.50 -10.27 -9.81
CA LEU A 153 -16.74 -11.03 -9.62
C LEU A 153 -17.91 -10.48 -10.45
N LYS A 154 -17.72 -9.44 -11.27
CA LYS A 154 -18.74 -8.77 -12.07
C LYS A 154 -19.95 -8.30 -11.24
N LEU A 155 -19.71 -7.83 -10.04
CA LEU A 155 -20.73 -7.34 -9.13
C LEU A 155 -21.07 -5.88 -9.48
N GLU A 156 -22.30 -5.62 -9.94
CA GLU A 156 -22.74 -4.25 -10.29
C GLU A 156 -22.88 -3.34 -9.08
N LYS A 157 -23.30 -3.88 -7.93
CA LYS A 157 -23.38 -3.16 -6.65
C LYS A 157 -22.85 -4.06 -5.55
N LEU A 158 -21.75 -3.65 -4.93
CA LEU A 158 -21.24 -4.35 -3.74
C LEU A 158 -22.04 -3.87 -2.52
N GLN A 159 -22.92 -4.70 -2.03
CA GLN A 159 -23.39 -4.55 -0.66
C GLN A 159 -22.23 -4.95 0.26
N MET A 160 -21.85 -4.08 1.21
CA MET A 160 -20.73 -4.31 2.12
C MET A 160 -20.83 -5.63 2.92
N SER A 161 -22.04 -6.16 3.07
CA SER A 161 -22.30 -7.46 3.69
C SER A 161 -21.80 -8.68 2.89
N VAL A 162 -21.34 -8.47 1.65
CA VAL A 162 -20.96 -9.56 0.71
C VAL A 162 -19.48 -9.51 0.36
N VAL A 163 -18.69 -8.60 0.95
CA VAL A 163 -17.24 -8.52 0.68
C VAL A 163 -16.55 -9.73 1.30
N PRO A 164 -15.81 -10.53 0.52
CA PRO A 164 -15.05 -11.65 1.08
C PRO A 164 -14.09 -11.19 2.15
N THR A 165 -14.04 -11.93 3.25
CA THR A 165 -13.09 -11.68 4.35
C THR A 165 -11.80 -12.47 4.19
N HIS A 166 -11.77 -13.42 3.25
CA HIS A 166 -10.65 -14.30 3.01
C HIS A 166 -10.48 -14.57 1.52
N ALA A 167 -9.24 -14.79 1.09
CA ALA A 167 -8.93 -15.27 -0.24
C ALA A 167 -8.28 -16.66 -0.18
N LYS A 168 -8.57 -17.49 -1.19
CA LYS A 168 -8.02 -18.83 -1.35
C LYS A 168 -6.90 -18.83 -2.38
N GLY A 169 -5.78 -19.48 -2.05
CA GLY A 169 -4.67 -19.74 -2.94
C GLY A 169 -4.93 -20.81 -4.01
N GLY A 170 -3.90 -21.20 -4.70
CA GLY A 170 -3.94 -22.28 -5.70
C GLY A 170 -4.21 -23.66 -5.10
N GLY A 171 -3.75 -23.88 -3.86
CA GLY A 171 -4.02 -25.07 -3.05
C GLY A 171 -5.17 -24.87 -2.06
N ASP A 172 -4.97 -25.33 -0.84
CA ASP A 172 -5.93 -25.19 0.26
C ASP A 172 -5.63 -24.02 1.20
N THR A 173 -4.58 -23.27 0.93
CA THR A 173 -4.18 -22.10 1.69
C THR A 173 -5.27 -21.03 1.63
N VAL A 174 -5.58 -20.46 2.78
CA VAL A 174 -6.55 -19.37 2.91
C VAL A 174 -5.97 -18.29 3.82
N LEU A 175 -5.94 -17.06 3.35
CA LEU A 175 -5.52 -15.89 4.13
C LEU A 175 -6.64 -14.86 4.26
N PRO A 176 -6.72 -14.19 5.41
CA PRO A 176 -7.58 -13.03 5.60
C PRO A 176 -7.20 -11.86 4.69
N VAL A 177 -8.21 -11.10 4.27
CA VAL A 177 -8.05 -9.87 3.48
C VAL A 177 -8.55 -8.69 4.28
N LEU A 178 -7.73 -7.66 4.36
CA LEU A 178 -8.11 -6.33 4.84
C LEU A 178 -8.34 -5.43 3.62
N TRP A 179 -9.52 -4.86 3.49
CA TRP A 179 -9.92 -4.13 2.29
C TRP A 179 -9.64 -2.64 2.40
N SER A 180 -8.85 -2.06 1.51
CA SER A 180 -8.84 -0.62 1.29
C SER A 180 -10.07 -0.16 0.49
N ASP A 181 -10.29 1.14 0.44
CA ASP A 181 -11.44 1.78 -0.22
C ASP A 181 -11.00 3.05 -0.93
N SER A 182 -10.98 2.98 -2.26
CA SER A 182 -10.51 4.10 -3.09
C SER A 182 -11.37 5.37 -2.94
N ILE A 183 -12.66 5.25 -2.66
CA ILE A 183 -13.53 6.40 -2.46
C ILE A 183 -13.22 7.08 -1.12
N LEU A 184 -13.00 6.30 -0.05
CA LEU A 184 -12.67 6.86 1.27
C LEU A 184 -11.35 7.62 1.24
N PHE A 185 -10.28 7.02 0.75
CA PHE A 185 -8.99 7.70 0.75
C PHE A 185 -8.98 8.93 -0.18
N GLN A 186 -9.65 8.88 -1.35
CA GLN A 186 -9.79 10.05 -2.22
C GLN A 186 -10.52 11.19 -1.53
N LYS A 187 -11.54 10.91 -0.72
CA LYS A 187 -12.22 11.95 0.05
C LYS A 187 -11.33 12.58 1.12
N VAL A 188 -10.42 11.80 1.75
CA VAL A 188 -9.39 12.36 2.64
C VAL A 188 -8.46 13.29 1.86
N GLN A 189 -8.02 12.88 0.67
CA GLN A 189 -7.19 13.72 -0.21
C GLN A 189 -7.93 15.00 -0.60
N HIS A 190 -9.16 14.92 -1.08
CA HIS A 190 -9.99 16.08 -1.40
C HIS A 190 -10.18 17.03 -0.22
N PHE A 191 -10.34 16.48 0.99
CA PHE A 191 -10.41 17.31 2.18
C PHE A 191 -9.06 17.98 2.48
N ALA A 192 -7.96 17.25 2.45
CA ALA A 192 -6.62 17.79 2.68
C ALA A 192 -6.29 18.89 1.66
N HIS A 193 -6.66 18.67 0.41
CA HIS A 193 -6.48 19.64 -0.69
C HIS A 193 -7.45 20.84 -0.65
N GLY A 194 -8.48 20.80 0.20
CA GLY A 194 -9.45 21.88 0.34
C GLY A 194 -10.65 21.82 -0.59
N ASP A 195 -10.83 20.73 -1.34
CA ASP A 195 -11.91 20.58 -2.33
C ASP A 195 -13.26 20.29 -1.67
N ILE A 196 -13.26 19.71 -0.46
CA ILE A 196 -14.46 19.46 0.33
C ILE A 196 -14.30 19.95 1.76
N SER A 197 -15.41 20.27 2.42
CA SER A 197 -15.41 20.65 3.82
C SER A 197 -15.31 19.44 4.77
N ILE A 198 -14.95 19.70 6.02
CA ILE A 198 -14.92 18.67 7.06
C ILE A 198 -16.32 18.08 7.30
N ASN A 199 -17.37 18.90 7.22
CA ASN A 199 -18.74 18.46 7.39
C ASN A 199 -19.17 17.52 6.27
N ASP A 200 -18.82 17.81 5.02
CA ASP A 200 -19.09 16.93 3.87
C ASP A 200 -18.48 15.54 4.07
N TYR A 201 -17.24 15.50 4.62
CA TYR A 201 -16.57 14.24 4.91
C TYR A 201 -17.26 13.49 6.07
N LEU A 202 -17.56 14.16 7.16
CA LEU A 202 -18.22 13.57 8.33
C LEU A 202 -19.63 13.04 7.99
N ASP A 203 -20.39 13.79 7.21
CA ASP A 203 -21.72 13.37 6.76
C ASP A 203 -21.63 12.14 5.85
N TYR A 204 -20.62 12.06 4.99
CA TYR A 204 -20.36 10.87 4.21
C TYR A 204 -20.08 9.64 5.10
N LEU A 205 -19.22 9.78 6.13
CA LEU A 205 -18.94 8.69 7.08
C LEU A 205 -20.19 8.26 7.85
N LYS A 206 -20.96 9.23 8.39
CA LYS A 206 -22.22 8.94 9.12
C LYS A 206 -23.21 8.17 8.25
N ASN A 207 -23.36 8.54 6.98
CA ASN A 207 -24.22 7.81 6.05
C ASN A 207 -23.77 6.36 5.86
N ARG A 208 -22.47 6.10 5.83
CA ARG A 208 -21.94 4.72 5.74
C ARG A 208 -22.18 3.92 7.03
N ILE A 209 -21.99 4.54 8.20
CA ILE A 209 -22.28 3.93 9.51
C ILE A 209 -23.78 3.54 9.57
N ASN A 210 -24.66 4.43 9.16
CA ASN A 210 -26.10 4.18 9.12
C ASN A 210 -26.49 3.03 8.18
N ASN A 211 -25.66 2.72 7.18
CA ASN A 211 -25.81 1.58 6.28
C ASN A 211 -25.14 0.29 6.84
N ASN A 212 -24.90 0.21 8.15
CA ASN A 212 -24.33 -0.94 8.86
C ASN A 212 -22.90 -1.31 8.47
N GLU A 213 -22.12 -0.39 7.93
CA GLU A 213 -20.70 -0.58 7.76
C GLU A 213 -20.00 -0.48 9.13
N SER A 214 -19.14 -1.43 9.46
CA SER A 214 -18.54 -1.53 10.80
C SER A 214 -17.02 -1.38 10.81
N ILE A 215 -16.35 -1.47 9.66
CA ILE A 215 -14.90 -1.33 9.51
C ILE A 215 -14.61 -0.40 8.34
N PHE A 216 -13.86 0.66 8.61
CA PHE A 216 -13.61 1.76 7.68
C PHE A 216 -12.11 1.91 7.40
N PRO A 217 -11.65 1.62 6.17
CA PRO A 217 -10.34 2.01 5.70
C PRO A 217 -10.31 3.52 5.43
N ILE A 218 -10.13 4.33 6.48
CA ILE A 218 -10.19 5.79 6.38
C ILE A 218 -9.18 6.31 5.36
N TYR A 219 -7.95 5.76 5.40
CA TYR A 219 -6.91 6.05 4.43
C TYR A 219 -6.09 4.79 4.12
N CYS A 220 -5.79 4.55 2.85
CA CYS A 220 -4.86 3.51 2.42
C CYS A 220 -4.28 3.92 1.06
N ASN A 221 -3.29 4.82 1.07
CA ASN A 221 -2.62 5.33 -0.13
C ASN A 221 -1.33 6.08 0.22
N ASP A 222 -0.71 6.70 -0.81
CA ASP A 222 0.58 7.36 -0.77
C ASP A 222 0.62 8.54 0.23
N ALA A 223 1.70 8.65 0.98
CA ALA A 223 1.97 9.79 1.86
C ALA A 223 2.43 11.04 1.07
N GLU A 224 3.11 10.82 -0.06
CA GLU A 224 3.71 11.85 -0.90
C GLU A 224 2.69 12.73 -1.62
N VAL A 225 1.41 12.36 -1.60
CA VAL A 225 0.33 13.20 -2.16
C VAL A 225 0.02 14.41 -1.30
N PHE A 226 0.53 14.46 -0.06
CA PHE A 226 0.31 15.56 0.87
C PHE A 226 1.55 16.46 0.96
N ASP A 227 1.34 17.74 0.77
CA ASP A 227 2.34 18.83 0.80
C ASP A 227 3.48 18.71 -0.23
N TYR A 228 3.75 17.54 -0.82
CA TYR A 228 4.78 17.35 -1.86
C TYR A 228 4.17 17.15 -3.27
N ARG A 229 3.28 16.17 -3.46
CA ARG A 229 2.56 15.88 -4.73
C ARG A 229 3.49 15.59 -5.92
N PRO A 230 4.11 14.41 -5.97
CA PRO A 230 5.04 14.07 -7.04
C PRO A 230 4.38 14.11 -8.42
N GLY A 231 5.09 14.68 -9.40
CA GLY A 231 4.64 14.78 -10.80
C GLY A 231 3.58 15.86 -11.06
N ARG A 232 3.29 16.73 -10.09
CA ARG A 232 2.41 17.88 -10.28
C ARG A 232 3.20 19.13 -10.66
N PHE A 233 2.54 20.01 -11.44
CA PHE A 233 3.12 21.29 -11.80
C PHE A 233 3.14 22.24 -10.58
N SER A 234 4.07 23.21 -10.58
CA SER A 234 4.21 24.19 -9.50
C SER A 234 2.92 24.99 -9.22
N GLU A 235 2.05 25.10 -10.21
CA GLU A 235 0.74 25.79 -10.13
C GLU A 235 -0.28 25.01 -9.26
N GLU A 236 -0.08 23.72 -9.07
CA GLU A 236 -0.94 22.87 -8.24
C GLU A 236 -0.46 22.74 -6.79
N ARG A 237 0.42 23.64 -6.34
CA ARG A 237 0.89 23.65 -4.93
C ARG A 237 -0.27 23.93 -3.98
N PRO A 238 -0.19 23.44 -2.73
CA PRO A 238 -1.20 23.73 -1.73
C PRO A 238 -1.43 25.24 -1.61
N THR A 239 -2.66 25.68 -1.77
CA THR A 239 -3.04 27.08 -1.62
C THR A 239 -3.32 27.44 -0.16
N HIS A 240 -3.23 26.48 0.76
CA HIS A 240 -3.56 26.66 2.17
C HIS A 240 -2.31 26.92 3.01
N LEU A 241 -2.32 28.03 3.77
CA LEU A 241 -1.27 28.38 4.73
C LEU A 241 -1.11 27.34 5.86
N GLU A 242 -2.15 26.54 6.12
CA GLU A 242 -2.18 25.57 7.22
C GLU A 242 -1.34 24.30 6.95
N GLY A 243 -1.05 23.95 5.69
CA GLY A 243 -0.48 22.67 5.31
C GLY A 243 -1.48 21.51 5.36
N GLU A 244 -1.28 20.49 4.51
CA GLU A 244 -2.23 19.39 4.35
C GLU A 244 -2.17 18.40 5.51
N TRP A 245 -0.98 18.17 6.08
CA TRP A 245 -0.82 17.31 7.26
C TRP A 245 -1.56 17.86 8.48
N ASN A 246 -1.56 19.16 8.72
CA ASN A 246 -2.34 19.77 9.80
C ASN A 246 -3.85 19.63 9.56
N ARG A 247 -4.28 19.70 8.30
CA ARG A 247 -5.69 19.44 7.93
C ARG A 247 -6.07 17.98 8.20
N ILE A 248 -5.20 17.02 7.88
CA ILE A 248 -5.43 15.60 8.18
C ILE A 248 -5.52 15.37 9.69
N GLU A 249 -4.63 15.96 10.48
CA GLU A 249 -4.69 15.90 11.96
C GLU A 249 -6.05 16.38 12.47
N ARG A 250 -6.51 17.55 11.98
CA ARG A 250 -7.82 18.10 12.33
C ARG A 250 -8.98 17.19 11.91
N LEU A 251 -8.89 16.56 10.73
CA LEU A 251 -9.90 15.61 10.28
C LEU A 251 -9.98 14.40 11.21
N LEU A 252 -8.84 13.78 11.53
CA LEU A 252 -8.81 12.60 12.40
C LEU A 252 -9.34 12.89 13.80
N LYS A 253 -8.97 14.04 14.39
CA LYS A 253 -9.55 14.52 15.65
C LYS A 253 -11.06 14.73 15.55
N SER A 254 -11.54 15.26 14.43
CA SER A 254 -12.96 15.48 14.20
C SER A 254 -13.73 14.16 14.02
N ILE A 255 -13.17 13.18 13.35
CA ILE A 255 -13.76 11.84 13.25
C ILE A 255 -13.91 11.24 14.65
N SER A 256 -12.86 11.28 15.48
CA SER A 256 -12.89 10.76 16.86
C SER A 256 -13.94 11.44 17.73
N SER A 257 -14.14 12.76 17.55
CA SER A 257 -15.04 13.56 18.39
C SER A 257 -16.49 13.56 17.93
N ASN A 258 -16.74 13.47 16.61
CA ASN A 258 -18.06 13.66 16.01
C ASN A 258 -18.68 12.40 15.42
N THR A 259 -18.00 11.27 15.52
CA THR A 259 -18.50 9.95 15.11
C THR A 259 -18.28 8.93 16.22
N GLU A 260 -18.91 7.76 16.09
CA GLU A 260 -18.66 6.64 17.00
C GLU A 260 -17.45 5.77 16.58
N ILE A 261 -16.68 6.21 15.57
CA ILE A 261 -15.55 5.42 15.05
C ILE A 261 -14.42 5.39 16.07
N GLU A 262 -14.02 4.17 16.41
CA GLU A 262 -12.82 3.87 17.19
C GLU A 262 -11.66 3.56 16.24
N PHE A 263 -10.54 4.29 16.35
CA PHE A 263 -9.35 3.98 15.59
C PHE A 263 -8.60 2.78 16.17
N ILE A 264 -8.24 1.85 15.31
CA ILE A 264 -7.53 0.62 15.64
C ILE A 264 -6.38 0.38 14.65
N SER A 265 -5.43 -0.48 15.01
CA SER A 265 -4.35 -0.85 14.10
C SER A 265 -4.85 -1.72 12.94
N PRO A 266 -4.13 -1.79 11.81
CA PRO A 266 -4.46 -2.67 10.69
C PRO A 266 -4.59 -4.15 11.10
N THR A 267 -3.72 -4.67 11.96
CA THR A 267 -3.85 -6.05 12.49
C THR A 267 -5.13 -6.23 13.30
N GLN A 268 -5.47 -5.28 14.17
CA GLN A 268 -6.74 -5.32 14.91
C GLN A 268 -7.96 -5.23 13.98
N ALA A 269 -7.86 -4.45 12.90
CA ALA A 269 -8.92 -4.36 11.88
C ALA A 269 -9.08 -5.68 11.12
N LEU A 270 -7.97 -6.34 10.77
CA LEU A 270 -7.97 -7.66 10.14
C LEU A 270 -8.62 -8.71 11.05
N GLU A 271 -8.27 -8.75 12.34
CA GLU A 271 -8.86 -9.64 13.33
C GLU A 271 -10.36 -9.38 13.55
N ALA A 272 -10.76 -8.11 13.60
CA ALA A 272 -12.15 -7.72 13.75
C ALA A 272 -12.99 -8.15 12.55
N SER A 273 -12.47 -8.03 11.32
CA SER A 273 -13.11 -8.50 10.09
C SER A 273 -13.34 -10.01 10.10
N ASN A 274 -12.47 -10.76 10.78
CA ASN A 274 -12.48 -12.22 10.78
C ASN A 274 -13.35 -12.86 11.86
N LYS A 275 -13.82 -12.08 12.86
CA LYS A 275 -14.65 -12.60 13.98
C LYS A 275 -16.12 -12.88 13.59
N GLY A 276 -16.55 -12.56 12.36
CA GLY A 276 -17.90 -12.83 11.89
C GLY A 276 -18.19 -14.31 11.66
N LYS A 277 -19.43 -14.76 11.93
CA LYS A 277 -19.85 -16.17 11.77
C LYS A 277 -19.86 -16.67 10.31
N ASN A 278 -19.85 -15.77 9.32
CA ASN A 278 -19.85 -16.11 7.90
C ASN A 278 -18.48 -15.79 7.29
N ARG A 279 -17.62 -16.79 7.28
CA ARG A 279 -16.34 -16.73 6.60
C ARG A 279 -16.57 -16.84 5.09
N LEU A 280 -16.71 -15.69 4.42
CA LEU A 280 -16.81 -15.67 2.97
C LEU A 280 -15.42 -15.81 2.36
N VAL A 281 -15.16 -16.91 1.70
CA VAL A 281 -13.89 -17.18 1.00
C VAL A 281 -14.08 -16.91 -0.48
N SER A 282 -13.27 -16.02 -1.04
CA SER A 282 -13.29 -15.73 -2.47
C SER A 282 -12.09 -16.37 -3.16
N LYS A 283 -12.36 -16.98 -4.29
CA LYS A 283 -11.33 -17.48 -5.20
C LYS A 283 -11.09 -16.43 -6.27
N LEU A 284 -10.23 -15.47 -5.97
CA LEU A 284 -9.80 -14.46 -6.91
C LEU A 284 -8.72 -15.05 -7.83
N THR A 285 -9.08 -15.34 -9.06
CA THR A 285 -8.16 -15.97 -10.04
C THR A 285 -7.62 -14.98 -11.05
N ASN A 286 -8.15 -13.77 -11.09
CA ASN A 286 -7.88 -12.81 -12.14
C ASN A 286 -7.35 -11.49 -11.57
N ALA A 287 -6.19 -11.05 -12.05
CA ALA A 287 -5.57 -9.78 -11.72
C ALA A 287 -5.68 -8.74 -12.88
N ALA A 288 -6.59 -8.96 -13.82
CA ALA A 288 -6.71 -8.11 -15.00
C ALA A 288 -7.08 -6.65 -14.68
N TYR A 289 -7.61 -6.39 -13.48
CA TYR A 289 -8.01 -5.06 -13.04
C TYR A 289 -7.32 -4.72 -11.71
N PRO A 290 -5.98 -4.54 -11.71
CA PRO A 290 -5.23 -4.32 -10.48
C PRO A 290 -5.56 -3.00 -9.79
N ILE A 291 -6.01 -1.99 -10.56
CA ILE A 291 -6.34 -0.66 -10.03
C ILE A 291 -7.66 -0.21 -10.64
N PRO A 292 -8.75 -0.18 -9.89
CA PRO A 292 -10.03 0.34 -10.36
C PRO A 292 -10.06 1.87 -10.46
N VAL A 293 -8.90 2.50 -10.32
CA VAL A 293 -8.77 3.93 -10.11
C VAL A 293 -9.17 4.68 -11.37
N LYS A 294 -10.11 5.61 -11.23
CA LYS A 294 -10.40 6.69 -12.16
C LYS A 294 -11.13 6.30 -13.45
N LYS A 295 -11.86 5.18 -13.49
CA LYS A 295 -12.74 4.84 -14.64
C LYS A 295 -12.00 4.78 -16.00
N GLN A 296 -10.69 4.61 -16.02
CA GLN A 296 -9.89 4.57 -17.22
C GLN A 296 -9.37 3.17 -17.49
N GLY A 297 -9.76 2.58 -18.61
CA GLY A 297 -9.33 1.23 -19.02
C GLY A 297 -7.82 1.05 -19.20
N LYS A 298 -7.04 2.15 -19.23
CA LYS A 298 -5.57 2.12 -19.27
C LYS A 298 -4.90 1.67 -17.96
N TYR A 299 -5.62 1.69 -16.82
CA TYR A 299 -5.09 1.24 -15.54
C TYR A 299 -5.42 -0.24 -15.32
N ASN A 300 -4.86 -1.09 -16.13
CA ASN A 300 -4.92 -2.54 -16.00
C ASN A 300 -3.50 -3.13 -16.09
N ILE A 301 -3.38 -4.43 -15.89
CA ILE A 301 -2.09 -5.12 -15.84
C ILE A 301 -1.24 -4.94 -17.10
N THR A 302 -1.85 -4.66 -18.26
CA THR A 302 -1.13 -4.45 -19.52
C THR A 302 -0.25 -3.21 -19.50
N ARG A 303 -0.55 -2.24 -18.61
CA ARG A 303 0.26 -1.05 -18.38
C ARG A 303 1.71 -1.39 -18.00
N TRP A 304 1.91 -2.42 -17.24
CA TRP A 304 3.24 -2.86 -16.80
C TRP A 304 3.79 -4.02 -17.63
N ALA A 305 2.94 -4.64 -18.46
CA ALA A 305 3.34 -5.76 -19.29
C ALA A 305 3.82 -5.34 -20.68
N ILE A 306 3.11 -4.40 -21.32
CA ILE A 306 3.24 -4.15 -22.78
C ILE A 306 3.20 -2.66 -23.12
N THR A 307 2.32 -1.86 -22.50
CA THR A 307 1.95 -0.53 -22.99
C THR A 307 2.73 0.63 -22.37
N GLY A 308 3.60 0.38 -21.41
CA GLY A 308 4.54 1.36 -20.88
C GLY A 308 5.78 1.52 -21.77
N ARG A 309 6.74 2.29 -21.28
CA ARG A 309 7.97 2.61 -22.03
C ARG A 309 8.87 1.36 -22.11
N ASN A 310 8.95 0.77 -23.32
CA ASN A 310 9.77 -0.42 -23.58
C ASN A 310 9.48 -1.65 -22.69
N ASP A 311 8.31 -1.76 -22.08
CA ASP A 311 7.97 -2.80 -21.12
C ASP A 311 8.15 -4.21 -21.67
N LEU A 312 7.75 -4.43 -22.92
CA LEU A 312 7.91 -5.75 -23.55
C LEU A 312 9.38 -6.17 -23.61
N TRP A 313 10.26 -5.25 -23.97
CA TRP A 313 11.70 -5.51 -24.03
C TRP A 313 12.26 -5.74 -22.63
N LEU A 314 11.97 -4.84 -21.68
CA LEU A 314 12.42 -4.96 -20.29
C LEU A 314 11.99 -6.29 -19.68
N ASN A 315 10.70 -6.62 -19.79
CA ASN A 315 10.16 -7.86 -19.23
C ASN A 315 10.81 -9.10 -19.88
N THR A 316 11.05 -9.05 -21.20
CA THR A 316 11.77 -10.11 -21.92
C THR A 316 13.19 -10.29 -21.40
N MET A 317 13.92 -9.19 -21.18
CA MET A 317 15.29 -9.27 -20.64
C MET A 317 15.29 -9.75 -19.18
N CYS A 318 14.38 -9.27 -18.35
CA CYS A 318 14.24 -9.76 -16.97
C CYS A 318 13.96 -11.27 -16.91
N HIS A 319 13.07 -11.78 -17.76
CA HIS A 319 12.83 -13.23 -17.86
C HIS A 319 14.08 -14.03 -18.29
N ARG A 320 14.88 -13.50 -19.22
CA ARG A 320 16.14 -14.13 -19.62
C ARG A 320 17.15 -14.19 -18.47
N ILE A 321 17.27 -13.10 -17.70
CA ILE A 321 18.14 -13.04 -16.52
C ILE A 321 17.65 -14.03 -15.47
N GLU A 322 16.34 -14.05 -15.15
CA GLU A 322 15.75 -14.98 -14.20
C GLU A 322 16.06 -16.43 -14.57
N LYS A 323 15.85 -16.80 -15.83
CA LYS A 323 16.14 -18.15 -16.34
C LYS A 323 17.62 -18.51 -16.16
N HIS A 324 18.53 -17.55 -16.40
CA HIS A 324 19.97 -17.76 -16.19
C HIS A 324 20.29 -17.97 -14.70
N LEU A 325 19.78 -17.12 -13.82
CA LEU A 325 20.00 -17.21 -12.37
C LEU A 325 19.43 -18.52 -11.80
N THR A 326 18.24 -18.92 -12.22
CA THR A 326 17.60 -20.17 -11.78
C THR A 326 18.41 -21.41 -12.21
N GLY A 327 19.04 -21.36 -13.39
CA GLY A 327 19.91 -22.44 -13.89
C GLY A 327 21.32 -22.43 -13.30
N SER A 328 21.73 -21.34 -12.64
CA SER A 328 23.06 -21.21 -12.04
C SER A 328 23.14 -21.90 -10.68
N LYS A 329 24.27 -22.58 -10.41
CA LYS A 329 24.55 -23.11 -9.07
C LYS A 329 24.92 -22.05 -8.04
N ASN A 330 25.32 -20.86 -8.48
CA ASN A 330 25.65 -19.70 -7.64
C ASN A 330 24.41 -18.79 -7.48
N ASN A 331 23.65 -19.01 -6.40
CA ASN A 331 22.56 -18.09 -6.00
C ASN A 331 23.15 -16.88 -5.23
N ASN A 332 23.63 -15.88 -5.96
CA ASN A 332 24.11 -14.66 -5.35
C ASN A 332 22.92 -13.74 -4.96
N HIS A 333 22.86 -13.35 -3.70
CA HIS A 333 21.81 -12.43 -3.19
C HIS A 333 21.78 -11.09 -3.93
N ASN A 334 22.94 -10.59 -4.38
CA ASN A 334 23.01 -9.34 -5.11
C ASN A 334 22.35 -9.43 -6.48
N ASP A 335 22.56 -10.52 -7.22
CA ASP A 335 21.99 -10.70 -8.55
C ASP A 335 20.45 -10.76 -8.48
N TRP A 336 19.91 -11.44 -7.48
CA TRP A 336 18.47 -11.49 -7.26
C TRP A 336 17.90 -10.15 -6.80
N ARG A 337 18.65 -9.38 -6.00
CA ARG A 337 18.26 -8.03 -5.61
C ARG A 337 18.18 -7.11 -6.82
N GLU A 338 19.21 -7.09 -7.65
CA GLU A 338 19.23 -6.30 -8.88
C GLU A 338 18.11 -6.72 -9.84
N LEU A 339 17.82 -8.01 -9.96
CA LEU A 339 16.70 -8.47 -10.75
C LEU A 339 15.35 -8.00 -10.18
N CYS A 340 15.16 -7.98 -8.86
CA CYS A 340 13.95 -7.41 -8.25
C CYS A 340 13.83 -5.91 -8.56
N GLU A 341 14.94 -5.16 -8.50
CA GLU A 341 14.97 -3.74 -8.86
C GLU A 341 14.57 -3.52 -10.34
N LEU A 342 15.10 -4.34 -11.25
CA LEU A 342 14.70 -4.31 -12.66
C LEU A 342 13.23 -4.67 -12.90
N TRP A 343 12.59 -5.42 -12.00
CA TRP A 343 11.17 -5.75 -12.07
C TRP A 343 10.26 -4.72 -11.38
N ALA A 344 10.82 -3.66 -10.78
CA ALA A 344 10.01 -2.65 -10.10
C ALA A 344 9.00 -2.01 -11.05
N SER A 345 7.76 -1.82 -10.56
CA SER A 345 6.68 -1.20 -11.32
C SER A 345 6.99 0.24 -11.70
N ASP A 346 7.76 0.93 -10.84
CA ASP A 346 8.18 2.31 -11.03
C ASP A 346 9.04 2.53 -12.28
N LEU A 347 9.77 1.50 -12.74
CA LEU A 347 10.54 1.56 -14.00
C LEU A 347 9.65 1.39 -15.25
N ARG A 348 8.36 1.08 -15.10
CA ARG A 348 7.46 0.73 -16.20
C ARG A 348 6.41 1.78 -16.49
N THR A 349 6.27 2.78 -15.62
CA THR A 349 5.23 3.79 -15.75
C THR A 349 5.75 5.15 -15.35
N HIS A 350 5.48 6.19 -16.15
CA HIS A 350 5.77 7.59 -15.85
C HIS A 350 7.23 7.93 -15.49
N ILE A 351 8.15 7.04 -15.79
CA ILE A 351 9.57 7.29 -15.54
C ILE A 351 10.04 8.51 -16.33
N THR A 352 10.76 9.40 -15.68
CA THR A 352 11.36 10.58 -16.33
C THR A 352 12.50 10.17 -17.26
N ASP A 353 12.84 11.03 -18.24
CA ASP A 353 13.96 10.75 -19.14
C ASP A 353 15.29 10.69 -18.39
N LYS A 354 15.42 11.43 -17.29
CA LYS A 354 16.61 11.44 -16.45
C LYS A 354 16.81 10.10 -15.70
N ARG A 355 15.73 9.49 -15.25
CA ARG A 355 15.77 8.21 -14.52
C ARG A 355 15.83 6.99 -15.44
N TRP A 356 15.36 7.14 -16.69
CA TRP A 356 15.43 6.07 -17.70
C TRP A 356 16.85 5.88 -18.22
#